data_b10cf66fdb054d35d4531be7a8bc16e1
#
_entry.id   b10cf66fdb054d35d4531be7a8bc16e1
#
_cell.length_a   1.000
_cell.length_b   1.000
_cell.length_c   1.000
_cell.angle_alpha   90.00
_cell.angle_beta   90.00
_cell.angle_gamma   90.00
#
_symmetry.space_group_name_H-M   'P 1'
#
loop_
_entity.id
_entity.type
_entity.pdbx_description
1 polymer ?
#
loop_
_entity_poly.entity_id
_entity_poly.type
_entity_poly.pdbx_seq_one_letter_code
_entity_poly.pdbx_strand_id
1 'polypeptide(L)'
;MMEPNLLLQTARVATRYCLPNGHGELPHVMQLLDAYLDSFSASWTIVTAYERTKSLRCVQFVAARELAEVQDPFYKRWLLDRTAEDAARGGDLPAVRWIMESYLPVETVDNVTDVAAANGHLQILQWLYDHHRQRVRFGGVEMCGALEYKNERVVRWLRCHAVPRVECRNDVLRSAAKAGNLDVVQWMCEEFGLDGAAVLKVAVRCCQWETARWIIERFSSTGPLLDMYFAAHHGVLSFMKYMAARELGGFYTGTLVVAAAYGHLDVVKWLHQDRGLMLTVDVMKEAAQDGHLNVVKWLFETSSDLCDSSVLVSAAEFGRLAVLQWLQPRWSGTLGTVAMDWAARNGHLEVVKWLHTNGTDGCSAKAMDEAAVNGHLDVVQWLHEQRREGCTKRAMDGAAGAGYLEVVQWLHEHRTEGCSTIAMNQAACNGHLNIVKWLHHNRKEGCTTLAMDEAAKNGHLKIVKWLHGHRGLVCSTHAMYKAASYGHLDVLKWMAGRCSDGCSSVAMTHAVMCRHFDVVLFLHLHGKRFIISLNTTLHLPPEMQQWVLANYADELQDCQFEVPKVPWRLPVSHRGFRRVEQPPVDINYNFTW
;
A
#
# COMPACT_ATOMS: atom_id res chain seq x y z
N MET A 1 -16.39 -19.61 37.23
CA MET A 1 -17.67 -18.89 36.93
C MET A 1 -17.26 -17.58 36.32
N MET A 2 -17.53 -17.37 35.02
CA MET A 2 -17.28 -16.09 34.36
C MET A 2 -18.13 -15.01 35.03
N GLU A 3 -17.54 -13.85 35.30
CA GLU A 3 -18.29 -12.71 35.81
C GLU A 3 -19.44 -12.36 34.85
N PRO A 4 -20.67 -12.13 35.36
CA PRO A 4 -21.85 -11.91 34.52
C PRO A 4 -21.76 -10.67 33.61
N ASN A 5 -20.71 -9.85 33.73
CA ASN A 5 -20.47 -8.65 32.94
C ASN A 5 -19.75 -8.89 31.60
N LEU A 6 -19.22 -10.08 31.34
CA LEU A 6 -18.41 -10.40 30.15
C LEU A 6 -19.22 -10.98 28.97
N LEU A 7 -20.52 -11.29 29.18
CA LEU A 7 -21.38 -11.78 28.09
C LEU A 7 -21.56 -10.75 26.98
N LEU A 8 -21.48 -11.21 25.75
CA LEU A 8 -21.70 -10.36 24.57
C LEU A 8 -23.06 -9.67 24.65
N GLN A 9 -23.12 -8.40 24.30
CA GLN A 9 -24.36 -7.64 24.34
C GLN A 9 -25.42 -8.23 23.41
N THR A 10 -24.99 -8.85 22.30
CA THR A 10 -25.87 -9.55 21.36
C THR A 10 -26.56 -10.74 22.01
N ALA A 11 -25.87 -11.52 22.85
CA ALA A 11 -26.48 -12.60 23.60
C ALA A 11 -27.52 -12.09 24.59
N ARG A 12 -27.23 -10.99 25.31
CA ARG A 12 -28.19 -10.33 26.22
C ARG A 12 -29.41 -9.77 25.49
N VAL A 13 -29.21 -9.11 24.35
CA VAL A 13 -30.30 -8.55 23.53
C VAL A 13 -31.15 -9.69 22.97
N ALA A 14 -30.53 -10.74 22.40
CA ALA A 14 -31.25 -11.87 21.86
C ALA A 14 -32.11 -12.57 22.91
N THR A 15 -31.58 -12.80 24.12
CA THR A 15 -32.39 -13.43 25.21
C THR A 15 -33.51 -12.51 25.70
N ARG A 16 -33.32 -11.20 25.73
CA ARG A 16 -34.30 -10.24 26.22
C ARG A 16 -35.46 -10.02 25.27
N TYR A 17 -35.24 -10.06 23.95
CA TYR A 17 -36.26 -9.74 22.94
C TYR A 17 -36.80 -10.95 22.19
N CYS A 18 -36.08 -12.10 22.20
CA CYS A 18 -36.50 -13.29 21.48
C CYS A 18 -37.18 -14.34 22.39
N LEU A 19 -37.14 -14.18 23.72
CA LEU A 19 -37.87 -15.08 24.62
C LEU A 19 -39.28 -14.57 24.92
N PRO A 20 -40.28 -15.48 25.06
CA PRO A 20 -41.64 -15.07 25.39
C PRO A 20 -41.73 -14.31 26.72
N ASN A 21 -42.63 -13.33 26.76
CA ASN A 21 -42.88 -12.49 27.94
C ASN A 21 -43.18 -13.36 29.20
N GLY A 22 -42.34 -13.23 30.23
CA GLY A 22 -42.50 -13.92 31.50
C GLY A 22 -41.36 -14.82 31.94
N HIS A 23 -40.44 -15.12 31.06
CA HIS A 23 -39.17 -15.80 31.42
C HIS A 23 -38.10 -14.73 31.58
N GLY A 24 -37.66 -14.50 32.83
CA GLY A 24 -36.52 -13.63 33.12
C GLY A 24 -35.23 -14.10 32.40
N GLU A 25 -34.16 -13.34 32.50
CA GLU A 25 -32.88 -13.73 31.92
C GLU A 25 -32.56 -15.19 32.28
N LEU A 26 -32.45 -16.04 31.26
CA LEU A 26 -32.08 -17.44 31.43
C LEU A 26 -30.55 -17.57 31.30
N PRO A 27 -29.78 -17.64 32.41
CA PRO A 27 -28.31 -17.58 32.38
C PRO A 27 -27.70 -18.68 31.48
N HIS A 28 -28.29 -19.86 31.47
CA HIS A 28 -27.83 -20.99 30.65
C HIS A 28 -28.04 -20.75 29.14
N VAL A 29 -29.14 -20.08 28.75
CA VAL A 29 -29.42 -19.71 27.34
C VAL A 29 -28.46 -18.61 26.91
N MET A 30 -28.20 -17.64 27.80
CA MET A 30 -27.22 -16.59 27.55
C MET A 30 -25.82 -17.17 27.36
N GLN A 31 -25.43 -18.13 28.20
CA GLN A 31 -24.14 -18.82 28.07
C GLN A 31 -24.03 -19.63 26.79
N LEU A 32 -25.10 -20.35 26.38
CA LEU A 32 -25.12 -21.10 25.12
C LEU A 32 -25.05 -20.20 23.90
N LEU A 33 -25.77 -19.07 23.90
CA LEU A 33 -25.69 -18.07 22.83
C LEU A 33 -24.32 -17.41 22.78
N ASP A 34 -23.73 -17.12 23.92
CA ASP A 34 -22.39 -16.57 24.03
C ASP A 34 -21.34 -17.55 23.48
N ALA A 35 -21.43 -18.81 23.89
CA ALA A 35 -20.57 -19.89 23.37
C ALA A 35 -20.74 -20.10 21.85
N TYR A 36 -21.97 -20.02 21.34
CA TYR A 36 -22.24 -20.08 19.91
C TYR A 36 -21.65 -18.89 19.16
N LEU A 37 -21.83 -17.69 19.68
CA LEU A 37 -21.25 -16.47 19.13
C LEU A 37 -19.71 -16.50 19.23
N ASP A 38 -19.16 -17.08 20.30
CA ASP A 38 -17.72 -17.28 20.45
C ASP A 38 -17.13 -18.24 19.42
N SER A 39 -17.92 -19.19 18.90
CA SER A 39 -17.46 -20.06 17.83
C SER A 39 -17.02 -19.32 16.58
N PHE A 40 -17.57 -18.12 16.31
CA PHE A 40 -17.13 -17.23 15.24
C PHE A 40 -15.81 -16.51 15.55
N SER A 41 -15.51 -16.33 16.83
CA SER A 41 -14.33 -15.62 17.32
C SER A 41 -13.26 -16.56 17.93
N ALA A 42 -13.45 -17.87 17.86
CA ALA A 42 -12.56 -18.85 18.48
C ALA A 42 -11.08 -18.73 18.08
N SER A 43 -10.80 -18.17 16.90
CA SER A 43 -9.44 -17.90 16.40
C SER A 43 -9.04 -16.43 16.53
N TRP A 44 -9.86 -15.58 17.13
CA TRP A 44 -9.56 -14.16 17.23
C TRP A 44 -8.65 -13.87 18.42
N THR A 45 -7.61 -13.08 18.15
CA THR A 45 -6.83 -12.37 19.16
C THR A 45 -7.52 -11.07 19.54
N ILE A 46 -7.10 -10.45 20.64
CA ILE A 46 -7.62 -9.12 21.03
C ILE A 46 -7.41 -8.07 19.92
N VAL A 47 -6.29 -8.15 19.19
CA VAL A 47 -6.00 -7.32 18.01
C VAL A 47 -7.07 -7.53 16.94
N THR A 48 -7.28 -8.78 16.52
CA THR A 48 -8.28 -9.12 15.50
C THR A 48 -9.70 -8.74 15.92
N ALA A 49 -10.03 -8.92 17.19
CA ALA A 49 -11.31 -8.54 17.75
C ALA A 49 -11.55 -7.02 17.62
N TYR A 50 -10.53 -6.21 17.96
CA TYR A 50 -10.63 -4.77 17.82
C TYR A 50 -10.65 -4.33 16.34
N GLU A 51 -9.75 -4.85 15.50
CA GLU A 51 -9.70 -4.52 14.07
C GLU A 51 -11.04 -4.74 13.36
N ARG A 52 -11.71 -5.87 13.66
CA ARG A 52 -12.97 -6.25 13.00
C ARG A 52 -14.21 -5.57 13.54
N THR A 53 -14.26 -5.31 14.85
CA THR A 53 -15.49 -4.87 15.52
C THR A 53 -15.45 -3.44 16.00
N LYS A 54 -14.28 -2.86 16.24
CA LYS A 54 -14.06 -1.56 16.91
C LYS A 54 -14.85 -1.45 18.23
N SER A 55 -15.04 -2.59 18.91
CA SER A 55 -15.85 -2.68 20.12
C SER A 55 -15.00 -3.06 21.33
N LEU A 56 -14.92 -2.17 22.31
CA LEU A 56 -14.27 -2.44 23.59
C LEU A 56 -14.83 -3.71 24.25
N ARG A 57 -16.13 -3.97 24.17
CA ARG A 57 -16.74 -5.17 24.79
C ARG A 57 -16.26 -6.45 24.13
N CYS A 58 -16.13 -6.46 22.79
CA CYS A 58 -15.58 -7.63 22.09
C CYS A 58 -14.12 -7.86 22.48
N VAL A 59 -13.33 -6.80 22.62
CA VAL A 59 -11.94 -6.89 23.08
C VAL A 59 -11.88 -7.43 24.51
N GLN A 60 -12.72 -6.92 25.43
CA GLN A 60 -12.81 -7.41 26.81
C GLN A 60 -13.19 -8.89 26.90
N PHE A 61 -14.16 -9.31 26.07
CA PHE A 61 -14.58 -10.72 25.99
C PHE A 61 -13.44 -11.63 25.52
N VAL A 62 -12.78 -11.26 24.40
CA VAL A 62 -11.66 -12.04 23.87
C VAL A 62 -10.45 -12.02 24.82
N ALA A 63 -10.17 -10.87 25.46
CA ALA A 63 -9.08 -10.73 26.42
C ALA A 63 -9.27 -11.63 27.66
N ALA A 64 -10.48 -11.75 28.17
CA ALA A 64 -10.78 -12.62 29.31
C ALA A 64 -10.54 -14.11 29.00
N ARG A 65 -10.72 -14.51 27.74
CA ARG A 65 -10.44 -15.87 27.27
C ARG A 65 -8.97 -16.07 26.91
N GLU A 66 -8.46 -15.26 25.97
CA GLU A 66 -7.16 -15.44 25.34
C GLU A 66 -6.00 -15.12 26.30
N LEU A 67 -6.07 -13.99 27.00
CA LEU A 67 -4.96 -13.57 27.86
C LEU A 67 -4.76 -14.46 29.09
N ALA A 68 -5.76 -15.26 29.46
CA ALA A 68 -5.62 -16.29 30.48
C ALA A 68 -4.89 -17.52 29.95
N GLU A 69 -5.02 -17.82 28.65
CA GLU A 69 -4.42 -18.96 27.98
C GLU A 69 -3.01 -18.67 27.44
N VAL A 70 -2.72 -17.41 27.13
CA VAL A 70 -1.40 -16.98 26.65
C VAL A 70 -0.40 -16.98 27.81
N GLN A 71 0.47 -17.97 27.83
CA GLN A 71 1.51 -18.11 28.87
C GLN A 71 2.75 -17.23 28.60
N ASP A 72 3.02 -16.87 27.34
CA ASP A 72 4.18 -16.08 26.96
C ASP A 72 3.97 -14.59 27.25
N PRO A 73 4.75 -13.99 28.18
CA PRO A 73 4.55 -12.61 28.62
C PRO A 73 4.91 -11.58 27.52
N PHE A 74 5.87 -11.89 26.66
CA PHE A 74 6.30 -10.99 25.58
C PHE A 74 5.23 -10.90 24.49
N TYR A 75 4.65 -12.03 24.12
CA TYR A 75 3.55 -12.04 23.15
C TYR A 75 2.29 -11.40 23.69
N LYS A 76 1.96 -11.62 24.94
CA LYS A 76 0.84 -10.96 25.62
C LYS A 76 1.00 -9.44 25.57
N ARG A 77 2.19 -8.93 25.90
CA ARG A 77 2.50 -7.52 25.82
C ARG A 77 2.36 -6.97 24.40
N TRP A 78 2.94 -7.67 23.40
CA TRP A 78 2.83 -7.29 22.00
C TRP A 78 1.37 -7.16 21.51
N LEU A 79 0.49 -8.11 21.91
CA LEU A 79 -0.94 -8.05 21.58
C LEU A 79 -1.60 -6.79 22.20
N LEU A 80 -1.29 -6.48 23.44
CA LEU A 80 -1.86 -5.33 24.17
C LEU A 80 -1.38 -4.01 23.59
N ASP A 81 -0.08 -3.85 23.34
CA ASP A 81 0.49 -2.64 22.75
C ASP A 81 -0.12 -2.38 21.36
N ARG A 82 -0.21 -3.42 20.53
CA ARG A 82 -0.82 -3.28 19.20
C ARG A 82 -2.30 -2.94 19.25
N THR A 83 -3.05 -3.53 20.18
CA THR A 83 -4.49 -3.20 20.34
C THR A 83 -4.66 -1.77 20.84
N ALA A 84 -3.79 -1.29 21.74
CA ALA A 84 -3.79 0.10 22.22
C ALA A 84 -3.48 1.10 21.10
N GLU A 85 -2.49 0.78 20.24
CA GLU A 85 -2.18 1.58 19.04
C GLU A 85 -3.38 1.66 18.08
N ASP A 86 -4.04 0.53 17.80
CA ASP A 86 -5.19 0.49 16.91
C ASP A 86 -6.41 1.22 17.51
N ALA A 87 -6.59 1.15 18.82
CA ALA A 87 -7.60 1.94 19.53
C ALA A 87 -7.28 3.44 19.50
N ALA A 88 -6.01 3.81 19.67
CA ALA A 88 -5.57 5.21 19.56
C ALA A 88 -5.72 5.74 18.13
N ARG A 89 -5.46 4.90 17.11
CA ARG A 89 -5.71 5.24 15.70
C ARG A 89 -7.17 5.49 15.41
N GLY A 90 -8.07 4.74 16.05
CA GLY A 90 -9.51 4.90 15.92
C GLY A 90 -10.12 6.01 16.79
N GLY A 91 -9.34 6.63 17.68
CA GLY A 91 -9.84 7.64 18.61
C GLY A 91 -10.66 7.10 19.78
N ASP A 92 -10.57 5.79 20.03
CA ASP A 92 -11.33 5.09 21.07
C ASP A 92 -10.67 5.24 22.45
N LEU A 93 -10.86 6.40 23.08
CA LEU A 93 -10.33 6.68 24.41
C LEU A 93 -10.76 5.64 25.47
N PRO A 94 -12.02 5.16 25.52
CA PRO A 94 -12.41 4.09 26.44
C PRO A 94 -11.59 2.80 26.28
N ALA A 95 -11.29 2.38 25.06
CA ALA A 95 -10.47 1.20 24.81
C ALA A 95 -9.01 1.41 25.21
N VAL A 96 -8.41 2.55 24.84
CA VAL A 96 -7.05 2.93 25.25
C VAL A 96 -6.95 2.94 26.77
N ARG A 97 -7.89 3.60 27.47
CA ARG A 97 -7.93 3.67 28.92
C ARG A 97 -7.98 2.29 29.55
N TRP A 98 -8.90 1.43 29.09
CA TRP A 98 -9.06 0.10 29.65
C TRP A 98 -7.78 -0.75 29.50
N ILE A 99 -7.14 -0.73 28.31
CA ILE A 99 -5.91 -1.48 28.08
C ILE A 99 -4.79 -0.97 28.99
N MET A 100 -4.58 0.34 29.04
CA MET A 100 -3.49 0.95 29.80
C MET A 100 -3.65 0.80 31.32
N GLU A 101 -4.86 0.92 31.85
CA GLU A 101 -5.12 0.83 33.28
C GLU A 101 -5.20 -0.61 33.77
N SER A 102 -5.74 -1.54 32.94
CA SER A 102 -5.98 -2.91 33.38
C SER A 102 -4.83 -3.87 33.09
N TYR A 103 -4.06 -3.65 32.03
CA TYR A 103 -3.07 -4.62 31.55
C TYR A 103 -1.65 -4.06 31.40
N LEU A 104 -1.48 -2.77 31.21
CA LEU A 104 -0.20 -2.11 31.02
C LEU A 104 0.02 -1.01 32.07
N PRO A 105 -0.02 -1.30 33.38
CA PRO A 105 -0.05 -0.26 34.40
C PRO A 105 1.29 0.50 34.58
N VAL A 106 2.40 -0.05 34.13
CA VAL A 106 3.76 0.48 34.41
C VAL A 106 4.57 0.77 33.15
N GLU A 107 4.23 0.17 32.02
CA GLU A 107 5.00 0.24 30.78
C GLU A 107 4.91 1.62 30.10
N THR A 108 5.97 1.98 29.36
CA THR A 108 5.94 3.15 28.46
C THR A 108 5.12 2.81 27.20
N VAL A 109 4.30 3.76 26.78
CA VAL A 109 3.35 3.60 25.66
C VAL A 109 3.50 4.74 24.64
N ASP A 110 4.74 5.04 24.28
CA ASP A 110 5.08 6.16 23.38
C ASP A 110 4.37 6.04 22.01
N ASN A 111 4.20 4.84 21.48
CA ASN A 111 3.52 4.63 20.20
C ASN A 111 2.04 5.07 20.22
N VAL A 112 1.36 4.98 21.35
CA VAL A 112 -0.04 5.41 21.49
C VAL A 112 -0.18 6.91 21.29
N THR A 113 0.78 7.72 21.80
CA THR A 113 0.79 9.18 21.60
C THR A 113 1.05 9.55 20.15
N ASP A 114 2.02 8.91 19.51
CA ASP A 114 2.38 9.18 18.13
C ASP A 114 1.22 8.90 17.19
N VAL A 115 0.56 7.75 17.37
CA VAL A 115 -0.60 7.35 16.58
C VAL A 115 -1.81 8.25 16.84
N ALA A 116 -2.10 8.59 18.09
CA ALA A 116 -3.19 9.50 18.44
C ALA A 116 -2.96 10.90 17.85
N ALA A 117 -1.73 11.42 17.89
CA ALA A 117 -1.37 12.72 17.32
C ALA A 117 -1.50 12.73 15.80
N ALA A 118 -0.98 11.69 15.14
CA ALA A 118 -1.05 11.54 13.68
C ALA A 118 -2.50 11.45 13.17
N ASN A 119 -3.43 10.90 13.97
CA ASN A 119 -4.84 10.78 13.60
C ASN A 119 -5.75 11.88 14.18
N GLY A 120 -5.18 12.86 14.87
CA GLY A 120 -5.92 14.04 15.35
C GLY A 120 -6.74 13.85 16.63
N HIS A 121 -6.50 12.79 17.38
CA HIS A 121 -7.27 12.43 18.56
C HIS A 121 -6.79 13.15 19.82
N LEU A 122 -7.04 14.45 19.88
CA LEU A 122 -6.61 15.34 20.97
C LEU A 122 -7.05 14.85 22.36
N GLN A 123 -8.25 14.28 22.48
CA GLN A 123 -8.77 13.79 23.77
C GLN A 123 -7.89 12.69 24.39
N ILE A 124 -7.33 11.80 23.55
CA ILE A 124 -6.40 10.76 24.01
C ILE A 124 -5.12 11.40 24.52
N LEU A 125 -4.57 12.37 23.78
CA LEU A 125 -3.33 13.08 24.16
C LEU A 125 -3.51 13.85 25.46
N GLN A 126 -4.63 14.55 25.64
CA GLN A 126 -4.96 15.27 26.86
C GLN A 126 -5.07 14.30 28.05
N TRP A 127 -5.82 13.21 27.88
CA TRP A 127 -5.95 12.21 28.93
C TRP A 127 -4.59 11.58 29.32
N LEU A 128 -3.75 11.25 28.34
CA LEU A 128 -2.39 10.74 28.59
C LEU A 128 -1.51 11.77 29.29
N TYR A 129 -1.59 13.03 28.91
CA TYR A 129 -0.83 14.11 29.54
C TYR A 129 -1.24 14.34 30.99
N ASP A 130 -2.55 14.32 31.30
CA ASP A 130 -3.09 14.60 32.61
C ASP A 130 -2.89 13.43 33.60
N HIS A 131 -2.99 12.18 33.15
CA HIS A 131 -3.03 11.00 34.01
C HIS A 131 -1.78 10.12 33.93
N HIS A 132 -1.04 10.17 32.82
CA HIS A 132 0.06 9.23 32.53
C HIS A 132 1.34 9.90 32.03
N ARG A 133 1.56 11.17 32.38
CA ARG A 133 2.69 11.98 31.91
C ARG A 133 4.07 11.33 32.11
N GLN A 134 4.25 10.51 33.14
CA GLN A 134 5.51 9.83 33.44
C GLN A 134 5.75 8.60 32.53
N ARG A 135 4.70 8.08 31.93
CA ARG A 135 4.72 6.89 31.06
C ARG A 135 4.79 7.22 29.58
N VAL A 136 4.67 8.50 29.25
CA VAL A 136 4.59 8.99 27.87
C VAL A 136 5.64 10.06 27.67
N ARG A 137 6.40 9.95 26.61
CA ARG A 137 7.43 10.92 26.26
C ARG A 137 6.90 11.88 25.21
N PHE A 138 6.35 13.00 25.65
CA PHE A 138 6.03 14.09 24.76
C PHE A 138 7.29 14.86 24.34
N GLY A 139 7.31 15.40 23.12
CA GLY A 139 8.29 16.36 22.68
C GLY A 139 9.02 16.04 21.38
N GLY A 140 8.30 15.55 20.36
CA GLY A 140 8.92 15.45 19.04
C GLY A 140 8.18 14.60 18.03
N VAL A 141 8.12 13.31 18.18
CA VAL A 141 7.59 12.38 17.15
C VAL A 141 6.10 12.59 16.94
N GLU A 142 5.33 12.77 18.01
CA GLU A 142 3.89 13.07 17.97
C GLU A 142 3.60 14.39 17.25
N MET A 143 4.46 15.40 17.41
CA MET A 143 4.32 16.66 16.68
C MET A 143 4.61 16.47 15.18
N CYS A 144 5.62 15.69 14.84
CA CYS A 144 5.90 15.34 13.45
C CYS A 144 4.71 14.63 12.80
N GLY A 145 4.10 13.67 13.50
CA GLY A 145 2.89 12.98 13.05
C GLY A 145 1.70 13.94 12.86
N ALA A 146 1.44 14.78 13.86
CA ALA A 146 0.35 15.77 13.77
C ALA A 146 0.53 16.76 12.60
N LEU A 147 1.76 17.20 12.34
CA LEU A 147 2.11 18.06 11.21
C LEU A 147 1.92 17.34 9.87
N GLU A 148 2.40 16.10 9.74
CA GLU A 148 2.32 15.33 8.50
C GLU A 148 0.86 15.13 8.03
N TYR A 149 -0.06 14.89 8.99
CA TYR A 149 -1.48 14.68 8.72
C TYR A 149 -2.33 15.96 8.88
N LYS A 150 -1.69 17.13 9.03
CA LYS A 150 -2.33 18.45 9.12
C LYS A 150 -3.35 18.59 10.26
N ASN A 151 -3.09 17.97 11.40
CA ASN A 151 -3.95 18.02 12.59
C ASN A 151 -3.69 19.30 13.40
N GLU A 152 -4.10 20.46 12.90
CA GLU A 152 -3.80 21.76 13.49
C GLU A 152 -4.18 21.92 14.98
N ARG A 153 -5.29 21.32 15.42
CA ARG A 153 -5.72 21.36 16.83
C ARG A 153 -4.71 20.67 17.73
N VAL A 154 -4.19 19.53 17.29
CA VAL A 154 -3.17 18.77 18.02
C VAL A 154 -1.84 19.54 18.00
N VAL A 155 -1.42 20.07 16.85
CA VAL A 155 -0.20 20.88 16.73
C VAL A 155 -0.23 22.08 17.68
N ARG A 156 -1.34 22.83 17.73
CA ARG A 156 -1.49 23.97 18.65
C ARG A 156 -1.42 23.55 20.12
N TRP A 157 -2.08 22.46 20.46
CA TRP A 157 -2.05 21.94 21.82
C TRP A 157 -0.63 21.47 22.21
N LEU A 158 0.04 20.72 21.35
CA LEU A 158 1.41 20.25 21.58
C LEU A 158 2.39 21.43 21.74
N ARG A 159 2.26 22.48 20.93
CA ARG A 159 3.10 23.69 21.06
C ARG A 159 2.99 24.32 22.45
N CYS A 160 1.82 24.28 23.09
CA CYS A 160 1.61 24.85 24.42
C CYS A 160 2.05 23.93 25.56
N HIS A 161 2.02 22.60 25.37
CA HIS A 161 2.19 21.64 26.46
C HIS A 161 3.44 20.75 26.34
N ALA A 162 4.03 20.64 25.15
CA ALA A 162 5.12 19.73 24.85
C ALA A 162 6.22 20.41 24.04
N VAL A 163 7.25 20.90 24.73
CA VAL A 163 8.43 21.49 24.08
C VAL A 163 9.22 20.39 23.36
N PRO A 164 9.54 20.56 22.04
CA PRO A 164 10.34 19.58 21.32
C PRO A 164 11.71 19.36 21.93
N ARG A 165 12.05 18.09 22.16
CA ARG A 165 13.38 17.69 22.65
C ARG A 165 14.46 18.07 21.64
N VAL A 166 15.66 18.32 22.10
CA VAL A 166 16.79 18.80 21.27
C VAL A 166 17.03 17.90 20.06
N GLU A 167 16.99 16.58 20.29
CA GLU A 167 17.18 15.56 19.24
C GLU A 167 16.08 15.54 18.18
N CYS A 168 14.87 16.00 18.51
CA CYS A 168 13.71 15.98 17.61
C CYS A 168 13.46 17.31 16.88
N ARG A 169 14.11 18.40 17.31
CA ARG A 169 13.84 19.75 16.78
C ARG A 169 13.98 19.87 15.28
N ASN A 170 15.03 19.29 14.72
CA ASN A 170 15.25 19.31 13.26
C ASN A 170 14.20 18.50 12.50
N ASP A 171 13.69 17.42 13.09
CA ASP A 171 12.63 16.62 12.47
C ASP A 171 11.28 17.34 12.52
N VAL A 172 10.99 18.06 13.63
CA VAL A 172 9.80 18.92 13.74
C VAL A 172 9.87 20.06 12.74
N LEU A 173 11.00 20.76 12.62
CA LEU A 173 11.19 21.83 11.62
C LEU A 173 11.00 21.30 10.19
N ARG A 174 11.56 20.13 9.88
CA ARG A 174 11.42 19.47 8.58
C ARG A 174 9.97 19.07 8.31
N SER A 175 9.27 18.50 9.29
CA SER A 175 7.86 18.10 9.17
C SER A 175 6.95 19.34 9.01
N ALA A 176 7.23 20.44 9.72
CA ALA A 176 6.52 21.69 9.58
C ALA A 176 6.71 22.30 8.18
N ALA A 177 7.94 22.31 7.66
CA ALA A 177 8.22 22.78 6.31
C ALA A 177 7.56 21.88 5.24
N LYS A 178 7.51 20.57 5.45
CA LYS A 178 6.82 19.60 4.57
C LYS A 178 5.29 19.85 4.56
N ALA A 179 4.72 20.09 5.73
CA ALA A 179 3.29 20.33 5.90
C ALA A 179 2.85 21.74 5.43
N GLY A 180 3.78 22.68 5.32
CA GLY A 180 3.50 24.08 5.03
C GLY A 180 2.99 24.88 6.24
N ASN A 181 3.24 24.39 7.45
CA ASN A 181 2.85 25.09 8.67
C ASN A 181 3.87 26.17 9.01
N LEU A 182 3.66 27.36 8.42
CA LEU A 182 4.57 28.51 8.57
C LEU A 182 4.73 28.93 10.03
N ASP A 183 3.66 28.92 10.81
CA ASP A 183 3.69 29.32 12.23
C ASP A 183 4.64 28.45 13.06
N VAL A 184 4.67 27.14 12.78
CA VAL A 184 5.59 26.22 13.47
C VAL A 184 7.02 26.39 12.95
N VAL A 185 7.21 26.63 11.65
CA VAL A 185 8.54 26.93 11.08
C VAL A 185 9.12 28.19 11.73
N GLN A 186 8.33 29.26 11.81
CA GLN A 186 8.73 30.50 12.47
C GLN A 186 9.07 30.27 13.93
N TRP A 187 8.19 29.61 14.66
CA TRP A 187 8.41 29.27 16.07
C TRP A 187 9.70 28.49 16.31
N MET A 188 9.99 27.47 15.47
CA MET A 188 11.21 26.67 15.60
C MET A 188 12.48 27.47 15.31
N CYS A 189 12.42 28.37 14.33
CA CYS A 189 13.56 29.23 13.98
C CYS A 189 13.79 30.35 15.02
N GLU A 190 12.73 30.97 15.51
CA GLU A 190 12.82 32.13 16.43
C GLU A 190 13.12 31.72 17.88
N GLU A 191 12.43 30.70 18.39
CA GLU A 191 12.57 30.29 19.78
C GLU A 191 13.77 29.37 20.03
N PHE A 192 14.07 28.47 19.07
CA PHE A 192 15.16 27.52 19.21
C PHE A 192 16.39 27.81 18.36
N GLY A 193 16.39 28.90 17.61
CA GLY A 193 17.53 29.36 16.80
C GLY A 193 17.90 28.40 15.67
N LEU A 194 16.94 27.65 15.10
CA LEU A 194 17.21 26.71 14.03
C LEU A 194 17.36 27.44 12.68
N ASP A 195 18.25 26.90 11.84
CA ASP A 195 18.44 27.42 10.49
C ASP A 195 17.34 26.93 9.56
N GLY A 196 16.43 27.85 9.22
CA GLY A 196 15.35 27.57 8.26
C GLY A 196 15.85 27.27 6.85
N ALA A 197 17.05 27.73 6.46
CA ALA A 197 17.62 27.45 5.13
C ALA A 197 17.80 25.93 4.90
N ALA A 198 18.07 25.16 5.95
CA ALA A 198 18.21 23.71 5.88
C ALA A 198 16.95 22.99 5.36
N VAL A 199 15.76 23.57 5.51
CA VAL A 199 14.48 22.96 5.10
C VAL A 199 13.86 23.60 3.86
N LEU A 200 14.51 24.60 3.25
CA LEU A 200 14.03 25.28 2.03
C LEU A 200 13.75 24.28 0.90
N LYS A 201 14.69 23.36 0.64
CA LYS A 201 14.51 22.33 -0.39
C LYS A 201 13.30 21.43 -0.12
N VAL A 202 13.01 21.15 1.15
CA VAL A 202 11.84 20.35 1.54
C VAL A 202 10.55 21.14 1.28
N ALA A 203 10.50 22.41 1.67
CA ALA A 203 9.34 23.27 1.41
C ALA A 203 9.02 23.35 -0.09
N VAL A 204 10.02 23.60 -0.93
CA VAL A 204 9.85 23.65 -2.40
C VAL A 204 9.37 22.32 -2.97
N ARG A 205 9.97 21.18 -2.57
CA ARG A 205 9.57 19.85 -3.02
C ARG A 205 8.17 19.45 -2.60
N CYS A 206 7.69 19.99 -1.49
CA CYS A 206 6.34 19.73 -0.97
C CYS A 206 5.34 20.84 -1.37
N CYS A 207 5.70 21.71 -2.31
CA CYS A 207 4.84 22.74 -2.88
C CYS A 207 4.35 23.78 -1.85
N GLN A 208 5.14 24.04 -0.82
CA GLN A 208 4.81 25.00 0.25
C GLN A 208 5.44 26.36 -0.09
N TRP A 209 4.84 27.05 -1.07
CA TRP A 209 5.41 28.25 -1.69
C TRP A 209 5.53 29.44 -0.73
N GLU A 210 4.57 29.62 0.15
CA GLU A 210 4.59 30.70 1.17
C GLU A 210 5.70 30.47 2.19
N THR A 211 5.82 29.24 2.69
CA THR A 211 6.90 28.85 3.60
C THR A 211 8.26 29.00 2.93
N ALA A 212 8.38 28.58 1.65
CA ALA A 212 9.63 28.73 0.90
C ALA A 212 10.01 30.21 0.71
N ARG A 213 9.04 31.07 0.39
CA ARG A 213 9.26 32.55 0.27
C ARG A 213 9.75 33.13 1.57
N TRP A 214 9.09 32.83 2.69
CA TRP A 214 9.47 33.34 4.00
C TRP A 214 10.91 32.92 4.37
N ILE A 215 11.26 31.64 4.13
CA ILE A 215 12.62 31.14 4.37
C ILE A 215 13.65 31.91 3.54
N ILE A 216 13.39 32.11 2.24
CA ILE A 216 14.29 32.86 1.34
C ILE A 216 14.47 34.31 1.80
N GLU A 217 13.39 34.97 2.19
CA GLU A 217 13.43 36.36 2.65
C GLU A 217 14.14 36.53 3.99
N ARG A 218 14.03 35.56 4.88
CA ARG A 218 14.59 35.62 6.24
C ARG A 218 16.05 35.18 6.34
N PHE A 219 16.46 34.17 5.58
CA PHE A 219 17.77 33.52 5.74
C PHE A 219 18.76 33.83 4.59
N SER A 220 18.42 34.71 3.65
CA SER A 220 19.29 35.17 2.55
C SER A 220 20.11 34.04 1.92
N SER A 221 19.40 33.02 1.42
CA SER A 221 20.01 31.77 0.94
C SER A 221 20.90 32.00 -0.29
N THR A 222 22.22 31.93 -0.13
CA THR A 222 23.22 31.75 -1.19
C THR A 222 23.50 30.26 -1.38
N GLY A 223 22.46 29.47 -1.61
CA GLY A 223 22.55 28.01 -1.76
C GLY A 223 22.63 27.55 -3.21
N PRO A 224 22.81 26.25 -3.45
CA PRO A 224 22.74 25.68 -4.78
C PRO A 224 21.35 25.93 -5.40
N LEU A 225 21.32 26.07 -6.74
CA LEU A 225 20.06 26.25 -7.49
C LEU A 225 19.04 25.21 -7.11
N LEU A 226 17.83 25.64 -6.78
CA LEU A 226 16.70 24.79 -6.46
C LEU A 226 16.03 24.31 -7.74
N ASP A 227 15.81 23.01 -7.83
CA ASP A 227 15.07 22.42 -8.95
C ASP A 227 13.61 22.92 -8.95
N MET A 228 13.20 23.52 -10.04
CA MET A 228 11.85 24.05 -10.23
C MET A 228 10.85 23.02 -10.79
N TYR A 229 11.21 21.74 -10.78
CA TYR A 229 10.34 20.63 -11.22
C TYR A 229 8.95 20.70 -10.61
N PHE A 230 8.86 20.79 -9.28
CA PHE A 230 7.57 20.82 -8.58
C PHE A 230 6.76 22.09 -8.84
N ALA A 231 7.42 23.23 -9.04
CA ALA A 231 6.74 24.48 -9.41
C ALA A 231 6.16 24.39 -10.83
N ALA A 232 6.89 23.76 -11.75
CA ALA A 232 6.42 23.49 -13.10
C ALA A 232 5.27 22.49 -13.15
N HIS A 233 5.36 21.42 -12.33
CA HIS A 233 4.29 20.42 -12.16
C HIS A 233 2.95 21.06 -11.76
N HIS A 234 2.99 22.06 -10.87
CA HIS A 234 1.79 22.74 -10.38
C HIS A 234 1.46 24.05 -11.15
N GLY A 235 2.20 24.37 -12.19
CA GLY A 235 1.97 25.56 -13.01
C GLY A 235 2.16 26.90 -12.28
N VAL A 236 2.99 26.95 -11.23
CA VAL A 236 3.15 28.15 -10.40
C VAL A 236 4.16 29.12 -11.02
N LEU A 237 3.80 29.69 -12.17
CA LEU A 237 4.66 30.61 -12.94
C LEU A 237 5.14 31.79 -12.11
N SER A 238 4.30 32.32 -11.21
CA SER A 238 4.66 33.48 -10.36
C SER A 238 5.83 33.16 -9.42
N PHE A 239 5.84 31.94 -8.82
CA PHE A 239 6.95 31.50 -7.98
C PHE A 239 8.21 31.22 -8.80
N MET A 240 8.05 30.61 -9.98
CA MET A 240 9.19 30.35 -10.88
C MET A 240 9.87 31.65 -11.32
N LYS A 241 9.09 32.69 -11.67
CA LYS A 241 9.62 34.03 -11.98
C LYS A 241 10.30 34.69 -10.78
N TYR A 242 9.71 34.54 -9.58
CA TYR A 242 10.30 35.01 -8.32
C TYR A 242 11.67 34.36 -8.05
N MET A 243 11.80 33.07 -8.27
CA MET A 243 13.05 32.31 -8.09
C MET A 243 14.10 32.68 -9.17
N ALA A 244 13.64 32.88 -10.41
CA ALA A 244 14.50 33.26 -11.50
C ALA A 244 15.10 34.67 -11.30
N ALA A 245 14.29 35.62 -10.80
CA ALA A 245 14.74 37.01 -10.52
C ALA A 245 15.80 37.08 -9.40
N ARG A 246 15.90 36.05 -8.56
CA ARG A 246 16.90 35.93 -7.49
C ARG A 246 18.07 34.98 -7.82
N GLU A 247 18.10 34.46 -9.03
CA GLU A 247 19.10 33.48 -9.49
C GLU A 247 19.18 32.20 -8.62
N LEU A 248 18.05 31.84 -7.95
CA LEU A 248 17.95 30.67 -7.08
C LEU A 248 17.27 29.48 -7.78
N GLY A 249 16.62 29.69 -8.93
CA GLY A 249 15.89 28.67 -9.66
C GLY A 249 16.75 27.94 -10.69
N GLY A 250 16.84 26.61 -10.58
CA GLY A 250 17.39 25.73 -11.60
C GLY A 250 16.30 25.32 -12.60
N PHE A 251 16.48 25.67 -13.86
CA PHE A 251 15.55 25.37 -14.95
C PHE A 251 16.23 24.45 -15.96
N TYR A 252 15.72 23.26 -16.12
CA TYR A 252 16.28 22.22 -16.99
C TYR A 252 15.23 21.74 -17.98
N THR A 253 15.64 20.95 -18.97
CA THR A 253 14.70 20.32 -19.93
C THR A 253 13.60 19.53 -19.22
N GLY A 254 13.91 18.82 -18.12
CA GLY A 254 12.92 18.13 -17.31
C GLY A 254 11.83 19.05 -16.73
N THR A 255 12.16 20.29 -16.37
CA THR A 255 11.17 21.29 -15.92
C THR A 255 10.18 21.63 -17.03
N LEU A 256 10.67 21.73 -18.28
CA LEU A 256 9.85 22.02 -19.45
C LEU A 256 8.94 20.81 -19.80
N VAL A 257 9.49 19.61 -19.76
CA VAL A 257 8.76 18.35 -19.99
C VAL A 257 7.59 18.23 -19.02
N VAL A 258 7.84 18.45 -17.73
CA VAL A 258 6.81 18.39 -16.69
C VAL A 258 5.73 19.45 -16.87
N ALA A 259 6.10 20.70 -17.17
CA ALA A 259 5.12 21.74 -17.47
C ALA A 259 4.20 21.38 -18.64
N ALA A 260 4.75 20.71 -19.66
CA ALA A 260 3.99 20.24 -20.81
C ALA A 260 3.09 19.04 -20.47
N ALA A 261 3.60 18.08 -19.67
CA ALA A 261 2.85 16.92 -19.19
C ALA A 261 1.61 17.30 -18.37
N TYR A 262 1.69 18.39 -17.60
CA TYR A 262 0.56 18.89 -16.80
C TYR A 262 -0.23 20.04 -17.46
N GLY A 263 0.05 20.33 -18.73
CA GLY A 263 -0.76 21.25 -19.55
C GLY A 263 -0.58 22.74 -19.27
N HIS A 264 0.48 23.12 -18.58
CA HIS A 264 0.76 24.52 -18.19
C HIS A 264 1.42 25.28 -19.34
N LEU A 265 0.63 25.64 -20.33
CA LEU A 265 1.10 26.30 -21.57
C LEU A 265 1.83 27.61 -21.31
N ASP A 266 1.42 28.38 -20.33
CA ASP A 266 2.04 29.64 -19.93
C ASP A 266 3.46 29.43 -19.37
N VAL A 267 3.64 28.37 -18.57
CA VAL A 267 4.96 27.94 -18.07
C VAL A 267 5.84 27.44 -19.21
N VAL A 268 5.30 26.60 -20.10
CA VAL A 268 6.02 26.07 -21.27
C VAL A 268 6.52 27.22 -22.15
N LYS A 269 5.65 28.19 -22.46
CA LYS A 269 6.02 29.39 -23.23
C LYS A 269 7.12 30.20 -22.55
N TRP A 270 6.97 30.47 -21.25
CA TRP A 270 7.95 31.24 -20.50
C TRP A 270 9.31 30.52 -20.42
N LEU A 271 9.33 29.22 -20.17
CA LEU A 271 10.57 28.43 -20.12
C LEU A 271 11.30 28.43 -21.48
N HIS A 272 10.56 28.30 -22.57
CA HIS A 272 11.16 28.31 -23.92
C HIS A 272 11.59 29.72 -24.34
N GLN A 273 10.70 30.74 -24.25
CA GLN A 273 10.91 32.08 -24.80
C GLN A 273 11.81 32.95 -23.93
N ASP A 274 11.61 32.94 -22.60
CA ASP A 274 12.34 33.83 -21.68
C ASP A 274 13.58 33.13 -21.05
N ARG A 275 13.59 31.79 -20.93
CA ARG A 275 14.71 31.04 -20.36
C ARG A 275 15.55 30.29 -21.40
N GLY A 276 15.13 30.29 -22.66
CA GLY A 276 15.88 29.71 -23.77
C GLY A 276 15.97 28.19 -23.75
N LEU A 277 15.08 27.48 -23.04
CA LEU A 277 15.11 26.03 -23.01
C LEU A 277 14.65 25.46 -24.35
N MET A 278 15.40 24.46 -24.84
CA MET A 278 15.11 23.81 -26.12
C MET A 278 13.91 22.88 -26.01
N LEU A 279 13.03 22.95 -27.00
CA LEU A 279 11.93 22.00 -27.17
C LEU A 279 12.48 20.67 -27.68
N THR A 280 11.99 19.58 -27.12
CA THR A 280 12.36 18.21 -27.52
C THR A 280 11.11 17.39 -27.83
N VAL A 281 11.27 16.26 -28.51
CA VAL A 281 10.19 15.31 -28.79
C VAL A 281 9.50 14.88 -27.49
N ASP A 282 10.25 14.69 -26.40
CA ASP A 282 9.70 14.28 -25.09
C ASP A 282 8.69 15.31 -24.54
N VAL A 283 8.94 16.63 -24.75
CA VAL A 283 8.00 17.69 -24.34
C VAL A 283 6.64 17.51 -25.03
N MET A 284 6.66 17.21 -26.33
CA MET A 284 5.45 17.01 -27.11
C MET A 284 4.78 15.67 -26.80
N LYS A 285 5.59 14.63 -26.59
CA LYS A 285 5.13 13.29 -26.26
C LYS A 285 4.37 13.27 -24.93
N GLU A 286 4.93 13.85 -23.88
CA GLU A 286 4.27 13.92 -22.56
C GLU A 286 2.98 14.78 -22.62
N ALA A 287 2.99 15.91 -23.32
CA ALA A 287 1.78 16.70 -23.53
C ALA A 287 0.68 15.92 -24.30
N ALA A 288 1.10 15.11 -25.28
CA ALA A 288 0.18 14.25 -26.05
C ALA A 288 -0.34 13.08 -25.22
N GLN A 289 0.50 12.48 -24.37
CA GLN A 289 0.16 11.41 -23.44
C GLN A 289 -0.94 11.81 -22.46
N ASP A 290 -0.86 13.02 -21.90
CA ASP A 290 -1.84 13.50 -20.94
C ASP A 290 -3.02 14.23 -21.58
N GLY A 291 -2.97 14.41 -22.92
CA GLY A 291 -4.09 14.93 -23.71
C GLY A 291 -4.19 16.45 -23.75
N HIS A 292 -3.11 17.16 -23.46
CA HIS A 292 -3.08 18.63 -23.44
C HIS A 292 -2.99 19.21 -24.85
N LEU A 293 -4.10 19.13 -25.57
CA LEU A 293 -4.18 19.54 -26.99
C LEU A 293 -3.73 20.99 -27.25
N ASN A 294 -3.95 21.90 -26.33
CA ASN A 294 -3.50 23.30 -26.43
C ASN A 294 -1.96 23.41 -26.43
N VAL A 295 -1.29 22.62 -25.59
CA VAL A 295 0.18 22.54 -25.54
C VAL A 295 0.71 21.89 -26.80
N VAL A 296 0.12 20.75 -27.20
CA VAL A 296 0.49 20.02 -28.42
C VAL A 296 0.36 20.91 -29.67
N LYS A 297 -0.74 21.67 -29.79
CA LYS A 297 -0.93 22.62 -30.90
C LYS A 297 0.17 23.66 -30.94
N TRP A 298 0.44 24.30 -29.82
CA TRP A 298 1.47 25.33 -29.75
C TRP A 298 2.87 24.77 -30.06
N LEU A 299 3.22 23.58 -29.52
CA LEU A 299 4.49 22.92 -29.82
C LEU A 299 4.64 22.59 -31.31
N PHE A 300 3.59 22.07 -31.93
CA PHE A 300 3.59 21.74 -33.35
C PHE A 300 3.71 22.99 -34.25
N GLU A 301 3.03 24.08 -33.89
CA GLU A 301 3.13 25.36 -34.57
C GLU A 301 4.51 26.03 -34.43
N THR A 302 5.17 25.77 -33.27
CA THR A 302 6.52 26.31 -33.01
C THR A 302 7.59 25.48 -33.71
N SER A 303 7.48 24.15 -33.73
CA SER A 303 8.41 23.23 -34.36
C SER A 303 7.71 21.92 -34.71
N SER A 304 7.33 21.79 -35.97
CA SER A 304 6.63 20.59 -36.48
C SER A 304 7.49 19.30 -36.43
N ASP A 305 8.82 19.45 -36.45
CA ASP A 305 9.78 18.33 -36.41
C ASP A 305 9.79 17.57 -35.06
N LEU A 306 9.15 18.13 -34.04
CA LEU A 306 8.95 17.47 -32.75
C LEU A 306 7.90 16.35 -32.79
N CYS A 307 7.08 16.31 -33.85
CA CYS A 307 6.04 15.30 -34.00
C CYS A 307 6.58 14.08 -34.74
N ASP A 308 6.84 13.01 -34.01
CA ASP A 308 7.20 11.69 -34.56
C ASP A 308 6.14 10.62 -34.22
N SER A 309 6.41 9.37 -34.62
CA SER A 309 5.50 8.25 -34.34
C SER A 309 5.28 8.01 -32.86
N SER A 310 6.27 8.30 -32.00
CA SER A 310 6.18 8.06 -30.56
C SER A 310 5.16 8.97 -29.89
N VAL A 311 4.98 10.20 -30.39
CA VAL A 311 3.96 11.15 -29.91
C VAL A 311 2.55 10.62 -30.16
N LEU A 312 2.29 10.13 -31.38
CA LEU A 312 0.97 9.59 -31.73
C LEU A 312 0.70 8.24 -31.04
N VAL A 313 1.74 7.38 -30.93
CA VAL A 313 1.65 6.11 -30.19
C VAL A 313 1.31 6.37 -28.72
N SER A 314 1.96 7.34 -28.06
CA SER A 314 1.61 7.72 -26.70
C SER A 314 0.17 8.24 -26.58
N ALA A 315 -0.26 9.10 -27.50
CA ALA A 315 -1.65 9.56 -27.52
C ALA A 315 -2.65 8.40 -27.67
N ALA A 316 -2.30 7.38 -28.48
CA ALA A 316 -3.12 6.17 -28.64
C ALA A 316 -3.13 5.30 -27.37
N GLU A 317 -1.97 5.07 -26.78
CA GLU A 317 -1.80 4.31 -25.55
C GLU A 317 -2.64 4.85 -24.38
N PHE A 318 -2.72 6.17 -24.25
CA PHE A 318 -3.47 6.84 -23.18
C PHE A 318 -4.87 7.33 -23.60
N GLY A 319 -5.36 6.89 -24.75
CA GLY A 319 -6.74 7.13 -25.17
C GLY A 319 -7.05 8.57 -25.60
N ARG A 320 -6.05 9.34 -26.02
CA ARG A 320 -6.21 10.78 -26.32
C ARG A 320 -6.70 11.00 -27.75
N LEU A 321 -7.92 10.56 -28.04
CA LEU A 321 -8.53 10.61 -29.37
C LEU A 321 -8.47 12.01 -30.02
N ALA A 322 -8.74 13.07 -29.25
CA ALA A 322 -8.72 14.44 -29.77
C ALA A 322 -7.33 14.86 -30.25
N VAL A 323 -6.27 14.42 -29.57
CA VAL A 323 -4.87 14.67 -29.99
C VAL A 323 -4.57 13.92 -31.27
N LEU A 324 -4.95 12.65 -31.35
CA LEU A 324 -4.77 11.82 -32.57
C LEU A 324 -5.49 12.40 -33.77
N GLN A 325 -6.77 12.76 -33.62
CA GLN A 325 -7.57 13.38 -34.68
C GLN A 325 -6.98 14.71 -35.17
N TRP A 326 -6.31 15.45 -34.29
CA TRP A 326 -5.69 16.71 -34.69
C TRP A 326 -4.32 16.51 -35.33
N LEU A 327 -3.46 15.60 -34.80
CA LEU A 327 -2.09 15.38 -35.28
C LEU A 327 -2.02 14.54 -36.55
N GLN A 328 -2.75 13.41 -36.63
CA GLN A 328 -2.61 12.43 -37.70
C GLN A 328 -2.78 13.02 -39.12
N PRO A 329 -3.73 13.93 -39.42
CA PRO A 329 -3.83 14.53 -40.74
C PRO A 329 -2.67 15.48 -41.09
N ARG A 330 -1.87 15.87 -40.11
CA ARG A 330 -0.75 16.83 -40.24
C ARG A 330 0.61 16.15 -40.24
N TRP A 331 0.62 14.87 -39.89
CA TRP A 331 1.82 14.04 -39.83
C TRP A 331 1.81 12.98 -40.95
N SER A 332 2.94 12.85 -41.66
CA SER A 332 3.03 12.03 -42.86
C SER A 332 3.66 10.64 -42.64
N GLY A 333 3.95 10.24 -41.39
CA GLY A 333 4.56 8.95 -41.09
C GLY A 333 3.56 7.79 -40.96
N THR A 334 4.05 6.61 -40.64
CA THR A 334 3.26 5.38 -40.35
C THR A 334 3.31 5.07 -38.84
N LEU A 335 2.17 4.66 -38.25
CA LEU A 335 2.07 4.36 -36.82
C LEU A 335 2.50 2.93 -36.47
N GLY A 336 2.54 2.04 -37.46
CA GLY A 336 2.73 0.61 -37.21
C GLY A 336 1.57 -0.01 -36.44
N THR A 337 1.72 -1.29 -36.07
CA THR A 337 0.70 -2.02 -35.28
C THR A 337 0.68 -1.58 -33.80
N VAL A 338 1.76 -0.96 -33.35
CA VAL A 338 2.01 -0.65 -31.92
C VAL A 338 0.95 0.28 -31.33
N ALA A 339 0.49 1.27 -32.09
CA ALA A 339 -0.51 2.23 -31.63
C ALA A 339 -1.84 1.55 -31.25
N MET A 340 -2.29 0.60 -32.10
CA MET A 340 -3.54 -0.14 -31.85
C MET A 340 -3.35 -1.19 -30.75
N ASP A 341 -2.19 -1.85 -30.70
CA ASP A 341 -1.87 -2.83 -29.64
C ASP A 341 -1.91 -2.17 -28.25
N TRP A 342 -1.32 -0.99 -28.07
CA TRP A 342 -1.34 -0.24 -26.83
C TRP A 342 -2.71 0.35 -26.48
N ALA A 343 -3.43 0.88 -27.47
CA ALA A 343 -4.79 1.34 -27.27
C ALA A 343 -5.72 0.21 -26.81
N ALA A 344 -5.57 -0.97 -27.41
CA ALA A 344 -6.31 -2.17 -27.04
C ALA A 344 -5.96 -2.65 -25.63
N ARG A 345 -4.67 -2.68 -25.27
CA ARG A 345 -4.19 -3.02 -23.92
C ARG A 345 -4.85 -2.19 -22.83
N ASN A 346 -5.03 -0.90 -23.07
CA ASN A 346 -5.57 0.03 -22.09
C ASN A 346 -7.10 0.25 -22.22
N GLY A 347 -7.78 -0.52 -23.09
CA GLY A 347 -9.24 -0.51 -23.20
C GLY A 347 -9.83 0.68 -23.95
N HIS A 348 -9.03 1.38 -24.75
CA HIS A 348 -9.48 2.58 -25.47
C HIS A 348 -10.20 2.21 -26.78
N LEU A 349 -11.38 1.60 -26.66
CA LEU A 349 -12.15 1.08 -27.80
C LEU A 349 -12.38 2.13 -28.91
N GLU A 350 -12.68 3.37 -28.55
CA GLU A 350 -12.93 4.43 -29.53
C GLU A 350 -11.65 4.82 -30.29
N VAL A 351 -10.49 4.76 -29.65
CA VAL A 351 -9.19 4.94 -30.30
C VAL A 351 -8.90 3.75 -31.23
N VAL A 352 -9.16 2.51 -30.78
CA VAL A 352 -9.00 1.30 -31.58
C VAL A 352 -9.87 1.37 -32.83
N LYS A 353 -11.15 1.74 -32.72
CA LYS A 353 -12.06 1.96 -33.84
C LYS A 353 -11.56 3.04 -34.80
N TRP A 354 -11.11 4.14 -34.25
CA TRP A 354 -10.60 5.26 -35.03
C TRP A 354 -9.32 4.88 -35.78
N LEU A 355 -8.37 4.18 -35.13
CA LEU A 355 -7.15 3.67 -35.77
C LEU A 355 -7.45 2.64 -36.86
N HIS A 356 -8.48 1.80 -36.69
CA HIS A 356 -8.92 0.86 -37.69
C HIS A 356 -9.41 1.56 -38.97
N THR A 357 -10.13 2.66 -38.85
CA THR A 357 -10.68 3.41 -39.97
C THR A 357 -9.71 4.38 -40.62
N ASN A 358 -8.80 4.97 -39.84
CA ASN A 358 -7.89 6.03 -40.30
C ASN A 358 -6.41 5.65 -40.19
N GLY A 359 -6.08 4.60 -39.49
CA GLY A 359 -4.72 4.04 -39.39
C GLY A 359 -4.46 3.05 -40.52
N THR A 360 -3.21 2.75 -40.74
CA THR A 360 -2.80 2.03 -41.96
C THR A 360 -2.33 0.60 -41.70
N ASP A 361 -1.80 0.31 -40.50
CA ASP A 361 -0.99 -0.91 -40.31
C ASP A 361 -1.70 -2.00 -39.47
N GLY A 362 -2.92 -1.72 -38.98
CA GLY A 362 -3.70 -2.68 -38.18
C GLY A 362 -3.18 -2.89 -36.77
N CYS A 363 -3.27 -4.13 -36.28
CA CYS A 363 -2.78 -4.56 -35.00
C CYS A 363 -2.02 -5.89 -35.10
N SER A 364 -1.40 -6.32 -34.02
CA SER A 364 -0.87 -7.67 -33.87
C SER A 364 -1.76 -8.53 -32.94
N ALA A 365 -1.46 -9.82 -32.81
CA ALA A 365 -2.14 -10.68 -31.81
C ALA A 365 -2.01 -10.15 -30.38
N LYS A 366 -1.01 -9.31 -30.12
CA LYS A 366 -0.84 -8.64 -28.81
C LYS A 366 -2.01 -7.75 -28.43
N ALA A 367 -2.68 -7.12 -29.41
CA ALA A 367 -3.85 -6.28 -29.13
C ALA A 367 -4.93 -7.06 -28.36
N MET A 368 -5.29 -8.24 -28.84
CA MET A 368 -6.30 -9.08 -28.18
C MET A 368 -5.74 -9.74 -26.92
N ASP A 369 -4.48 -10.18 -26.91
CA ASP A 369 -3.84 -10.76 -25.73
C ASP A 369 -3.83 -9.75 -24.57
N GLU A 370 -3.33 -8.56 -24.79
CA GLU A 370 -3.20 -7.52 -23.77
C GLU A 370 -4.57 -6.94 -23.33
N ALA A 371 -5.51 -6.79 -24.27
CA ALA A 371 -6.89 -6.41 -23.92
C ALA A 371 -7.54 -7.46 -23.00
N ALA A 372 -7.34 -8.75 -23.27
CA ALA A 372 -7.83 -9.83 -22.44
C ALA A 372 -7.17 -9.86 -21.06
N VAL A 373 -5.84 -9.69 -20.99
CA VAL A 373 -5.06 -9.62 -19.73
C VAL A 373 -5.56 -8.49 -18.82
N ASN A 374 -6.00 -7.37 -19.40
CA ASN A 374 -6.49 -6.21 -18.66
C ASN A 374 -8.03 -6.16 -18.52
N GLY A 375 -8.74 -7.18 -19.00
CA GLY A 375 -10.18 -7.34 -18.76
C GLY A 375 -11.09 -6.53 -19.68
N HIS A 376 -10.58 -6.01 -20.80
CA HIS A 376 -11.33 -5.20 -21.75
C HIS A 376 -12.11 -6.09 -22.73
N LEU A 377 -13.20 -6.69 -22.25
CA LEU A 377 -14.01 -7.64 -23.01
C LEU A 377 -14.59 -7.01 -24.28
N ASP A 378 -15.02 -5.77 -24.21
CA ASP A 378 -15.57 -5.01 -25.34
C ASP A 378 -14.55 -4.84 -26.48
N VAL A 379 -13.28 -4.55 -26.12
CA VAL A 379 -12.18 -4.48 -27.10
C VAL A 379 -11.87 -5.85 -27.68
N VAL A 380 -11.83 -6.91 -26.84
CA VAL A 380 -11.61 -8.30 -27.28
C VAL A 380 -12.69 -8.72 -28.27
N GLN A 381 -13.95 -8.46 -27.96
CA GLN A 381 -15.10 -8.77 -28.86
C GLN A 381 -14.99 -8.01 -30.16
N TRP A 382 -14.72 -6.71 -30.09
CA TRP A 382 -14.57 -5.88 -31.28
C TRP A 382 -13.41 -6.34 -32.17
N LEU A 383 -12.23 -6.66 -31.59
CA LEU A 383 -11.08 -7.18 -32.32
C LEU A 383 -11.39 -8.53 -32.97
N HIS A 384 -12.12 -9.41 -32.29
CA HIS A 384 -12.55 -10.70 -32.85
C HIS A 384 -13.45 -10.53 -34.10
N GLU A 385 -14.39 -9.59 -34.05
CA GLU A 385 -15.33 -9.32 -35.11
C GLU A 385 -14.72 -8.61 -36.32
N GLN A 386 -13.83 -7.65 -36.07
CA GLN A 386 -13.33 -6.72 -37.07
C GLN A 386 -11.91 -7.05 -37.59
N ARG A 387 -11.18 -7.94 -36.89
CA ARG A 387 -9.78 -8.24 -37.18
C ARG A 387 -9.55 -9.74 -37.30
N ARG A 388 -8.46 -10.12 -37.99
CA ARG A 388 -8.13 -11.54 -38.27
C ARG A 388 -6.88 -12.04 -37.57
N GLU A 389 -6.14 -11.17 -36.88
CA GLU A 389 -4.86 -11.47 -36.21
C GLU A 389 -5.03 -12.44 -35.03
N GLY A 390 -6.20 -12.45 -34.41
CA GLY A 390 -6.53 -13.37 -33.31
C GLY A 390 -5.79 -13.04 -32.01
N CYS A 391 -5.61 -14.08 -31.19
CA CYS A 391 -4.89 -14.03 -29.92
C CYS A 391 -3.97 -15.24 -29.75
N THR A 392 -3.22 -15.27 -28.65
CA THR A 392 -2.45 -16.43 -28.21
C THR A 392 -3.01 -17.02 -26.92
N LYS A 393 -2.42 -18.10 -26.42
CA LYS A 393 -2.77 -18.64 -25.09
C LYS A 393 -2.61 -17.60 -23.97
N ARG A 394 -1.77 -16.59 -24.18
CA ARG A 394 -1.53 -15.49 -23.25
C ARG A 394 -2.82 -14.73 -22.90
N ALA A 395 -3.76 -14.60 -23.84
CA ALA A 395 -5.05 -13.96 -23.60
C ALA A 395 -5.80 -14.63 -22.44
N MET A 396 -5.99 -15.95 -22.52
CA MET A 396 -6.72 -16.70 -21.49
C MET A 396 -5.89 -16.89 -20.21
N ASP A 397 -4.58 -17.12 -20.33
CA ASP A 397 -3.67 -17.26 -19.19
C ASP A 397 -3.65 -15.97 -18.34
N GLY A 398 -3.51 -14.83 -18.99
CA GLY A 398 -3.47 -13.53 -18.33
C GLY A 398 -4.82 -13.10 -17.77
N ALA A 399 -5.91 -13.27 -18.52
CA ALA A 399 -7.26 -12.98 -18.04
C ALA A 399 -7.60 -13.82 -16.79
N ALA A 400 -7.22 -15.09 -16.78
CA ALA A 400 -7.40 -15.97 -15.63
C ALA A 400 -6.58 -15.49 -14.42
N GLY A 401 -5.32 -15.10 -14.64
CA GLY A 401 -4.43 -14.58 -13.60
C GLY A 401 -4.92 -13.24 -13.03
N ALA A 402 -5.50 -12.38 -13.85
CA ALA A 402 -6.02 -11.09 -13.44
C ALA A 402 -7.45 -11.14 -12.82
N GLY A 403 -8.14 -12.27 -12.93
CA GLY A 403 -9.44 -12.43 -12.28
C GLY A 403 -10.66 -12.20 -13.18
N TYR A 404 -10.48 -12.04 -14.47
CA TYR A 404 -11.54 -11.71 -15.40
C TYR A 404 -12.26 -12.96 -15.93
N LEU A 405 -13.13 -13.53 -15.12
CA LEU A 405 -13.86 -14.77 -15.45
C LEU A 405 -14.67 -14.64 -16.74
N GLU A 406 -15.33 -13.52 -16.97
CA GLU A 406 -16.16 -13.27 -18.16
C GLU A 406 -15.30 -13.31 -19.43
N VAL A 407 -14.11 -12.72 -19.42
CA VAL A 407 -13.16 -12.78 -20.54
C VAL A 407 -12.69 -14.21 -20.78
N VAL A 408 -12.35 -14.96 -19.71
CA VAL A 408 -11.94 -16.37 -19.80
C VAL A 408 -13.05 -17.22 -20.42
N GLN A 409 -14.30 -17.04 -20.01
CA GLN A 409 -15.47 -17.74 -20.54
C GLN A 409 -15.69 -17.41 -22.02
N TRP A 410 -15.66 -16.13 -22.35
CA TRP A 410 -15.84 -15.66 -23.71
C TRP A 410 -14.74 -16.21 -24.66
N LEU A 411 -13.46 -16.15 -24.24
CA LEU A 411 -12.35 -16.73 -25.00
C LEU A 411 -12.48 -18.25 -25.18
N HIS A 412 -12.97 -18.96 -24.17
CA HIS A 412 -13.23 -20.40 -24.28
C HIS A 412 -14.29 -20.74 -25.32
N GLU A 413 -15.36 -19.93 -25.42
CA GLU A 413 -16.47 -20.15 -26.32
C GLU A 413 -16.17 -19.74 -27.76
N HIS A 414 -15.36 -18.68 -27.97
CA HIS A 414 -15.18 -18.07 -29.29
C HIS A 414 -13.78 -18.26 -29.88
N ARG A 415 -12.81 -18.78 -29.09
CA ARG A 415 -11.42 -18.96 -29.52
C ARG A 415 -10.94 -20.39 -29.32
N THR A 416 -10.02 -20.83 -30.20
CA THR A 416 -9.49 -22.21 -30.18
C THR A 416 -8.09 -22.34 -29.57
N GLU A 417 -7.40 -21.24 -29.33
CA GLU A 417 -6.01 -21.20 -28.81
C GLU A 417 -5.89 -21.82 -27.41
N GLY A 418 -6.93 -21.67 -26.59
CA GLY A 418 -6.99 -22.23 -25.27
C GLY A 418 -6.10 -21.51 -24.25
N CYS A 419 -5.65 -22.25 -23.24
CA CYS A 419 -4.76 -21.74 -22.18
C CYS A 419 -3.58 -22.70 -21.95
N SER A 420 -2.72 -22.34 -21.01
CA SER A 420 -1.67 -23.22 -20.48
C SER A 420 -1.90 -23.48 -18.97
N THR A 421 -1.00 -24.22 -18.33
CA THR A 421 -1.02 -24.39 -16.87
C THR A 421 -0.85 -23.06 -16.11
N ILE A 422 -0.33 -22.03 -16.79
CA ILE A 422 -0.14 -20.68 -16.22
C ILE A 422 -1.48 -20.07 -15.81
N ALA A 423 -2.57 -20.30 -16.58
CA ALA A 423 -3.90 -19.80 -16.26
C ALA A 423 -4.33 -20.17 -14.82
N MET A 424 -4.27 -21.45 -14.50
CA MET A 424 -4.69 -21.92 -13.17
C MET A 424 -3.66 -21.58 -12.08
N ASN A 425 -2.36 -21.60 -12.40
CA ASN A 425 -1.31 -21.22 -11.45
C ASN A 425 -1.45 -19.74 -11.02
N GLN A 426 -1.62 -18.84 -11.97
CA GLN A 426 -1.77 -17.41 -11.68
C GLN A 426 -3.12 -17.08 -11.03
N ALA A 427 -4.21 -17.73 -11.46
CA ALA A 427 -5.51 -17.59 -10.79
C ALA A 427 -5.44 -18.04 -9.32
N ALA A 428 -4.70 -19.11 -9.02
CA ALA A 428 -4.48 -19.57 -7.67
C ALA A 428 -3.58 -18.62 -6.87
N CYS A 429 -2.51 -18.12 -7.46
CA CYS A 429 -1.61 -17.13 -6.90
C CYS A 429 -2.35 -15.86 -6.45
N ASN A 430 -3.29 -15.37 -7.28
CA ASN A 430 -3.99 -14.12 -7.06
C ASN A 430 -5.35 -14.26 -6.33
N GLY A 431 -5.71 -15.47 -5.89
CA GLY A 431 -6.88 -15.68 -5.05
C GLY A 431 -8.21 -15.92 -5.78
N HIS A 432 -8.19 -16.15 -7.08
CA HIS A 432 -9.37 -16.26 -7.93
C HIS A 432 -9.97 -17.68 -7.93
N LEU A 433 -10.50 -18.11 -6.78
CA LEU A 433 -11.03 -19.46 -6.58
C LEU A 433 -12.10 -19.85 -7.63
N ASN A 434 -12.94 -18.89 -8.04
CA ASN A 434 -13.99 -19.15 -9.03
C ASN A 434 -13.39 -19.54 -10.38
N ILE A 435 -12.33 -18.86 -10.79
CA ILE A 435 -11.61 -19.16 -12.05
C ILE A 435 -10.89 -20.50 -11.94
N VAL A 436 -10.21 -20.77 -10.80
CA VAL A 436 -9.56 -22.07 -10.56
C VAL A 436 -10.56 -23.20 -10.70
N LYS A 437 -11.75 -23.08 -10.10
CA LYS A 437 -12.84 -24.06 -10.24
C LYS A 437 -13.34 -24.18 -11.67
N TRP A 438 -13.57 -23.06 -12.33
CA TRP A 438 -14.06 -23.02 -13.69
C TRP A 438 -13.06 -23.68 -14.67
N LEU A 439 -11.77 -23.33 -14.57
CA LEU A 439 -10.71 -23.95 -15.38
C LEU A 439 -10.60 -25.46 -15.13
N HIS A 440 -10.74 -25.91 -13.88
CA HIS A 440 -10.74 -27.33 -13.57
C HIS A 440 -11.84 -28.12 -14.27
N HIS A 441 -13.05 -27.55 -14.38
CA HIS A 441 -14.20 -28.23 -14.96
C HIS A 441 -14.22 -28.12 -16.50
N ASN A 442 -13.71 -27.04 -17.07
CA ASN A 442 -13.85 -26.74 -18.49
C ASN A 442 -12.56 -26.92 -19.30
N ARG A 443 -11.39 -27.08 -18.62
CA ARG A 443 -10.09 -27.18 -19.28
C ARG A 443 -9.31 -28.40 -18.80
N LYS A 444 -8.44 -28.94 -19.68
CA LYS A 444 -7.65 -30.16 -19.39
C LYS A 444 -6.20 -29.87 -18.99
N GLU A 445 -5.71 -28.65 -19.20
CA GLU A 445 -4.32 -28.26 -18.97
C GLU A 445 -3.89 -28.37 -17.51
N GLY A 446 -4.80 -28.07 -16.59
CA GLY A 446 -4.54 -28.22 -15.15
C GLY A 446 -3.65 -27.15 -14.58
N CYS A 447 -2.92 -27.51 -13.51
CA CYS A 447 -1.96 -26.65 -12.82
C CYS A 447 -0.72 -27.45 -12.39
N THR A 448 0.31 -26.75 -12.00
CA THR A 448 1.52 -27.34 -11.39
C THR A 448 1.51 -27.12 -9.87
N THR A 449 2.53 -27.64 -9.16
CA THR A 449 2.73 -27.41 -7.71
C THR A 449 2.85 -25.92 -7.39
N LEU A 450 3.28 -25.09 -8.34
CA LEU A 450 3.35 -23.61 -8.20
C LEU A 450 2.00 -23.00 -7.81
N ALA A 451 0.87 -23.57 -8.27
CA ALA A 451 -0.46 -23.09 -7.88
C ALA A 451 -0.67 -23.13 -6.36
N MET A 452 -0.24 -24.21 -5.72
CA MET A 452 -0.35 -24.37 -4.27
C MET A 452 0.67 -23.50 -3.53
N ASP A 453 1.92 -23.49 -3.99
CA ASP A 453 3.00 -22.74 -3.36
C ASP A 453 2.73 -21.23 -3.33
N GLU A 454 2.30 -20.68 -4.47
CA GLU A 454 1.97 -19.23 -4.57
C GLU A 454 0.64 -18.90 -3.87
N ALA A 455 -0.37 -19.79 -3.89
CA ALA A 455 -1.58 -19.62 -3.11
C ALA A 455 -1.30 -19.61 -1.60
N ALA A 456 -0.38 -20.46 -1.12
CA ALA A 456 0.06 -20.48 0.27
C ALA A 456 0.84 -19.22 0.65
N LYS A 457 1.74 -18.75 -0.23
CA LYS A 457 2.50 -17.50 -0.08
C LYS A 457 1.57 -16.29 0.11
N ASN A 458 0.46 -16.24 -0.63
CA ASN A 458 -0.46 -15.11 -0.63
C ASN A 458 -1.66 -15.31 0.35
N GLY A 459 -1.64 -16.35 1.16
CA GLY A 459 -2.64 -16.58 2.21
C GLY A 459 -4.00 -17.10 1.73
N HIS A 460 -4.08 -17.63 0.52
CA HIS A 460 -5.34 -18.08 -0.07
C HIS A 460 -5.75 -19.47 0.42
N LEU A 461 -6.00 -19.62 1.73
CA LEU A 461 -6.32 -20.90 2.39
C LEU A 461 -7.44 -21.67 1.68
N LYS A 462 -8.47 -21.00 1.18
CA LYS A 462 -9.58 -21.64 0.46
C LYS A 462 -9.11 -22.34 -0.82
N ILE A 463 -8.17 -21.74 -1.55
CA ILE A 463 -7.59 -22.30 -2.77
C ILE A 463 -6.65 -23.46 -2.42
N VAL A 464 -5.80 -23.28 -1.40
CA VAL A 464 -4.90 -24.34 -0.92
C VAL A 464 -5.70 -25.59 -0.54
N LYS A 465 -6.78 -25.43 0.23
CA LYS A 465 -7.70 -26.55 0.59
C LYS A 465 -8.34 -27.18 -0.64
N TRP A 466 -8.78 -26.37 -1.58
CA TRP A 466 -9.44 -26.84 -2.78
C TRP A 466 -8.47 -27.62 -3.69
N LEU A 467 -7.26 -27.10 -3.93
CA LEU A 467 -6.22 -27.76 -4.74
C LEU A 467 -5.79 -29.08 -4.14
N HIS A 468 -5.60 -29.15 -2.82
CA HIS A 468 -5.30 -30.39 -2.12
C HIS A 468 -6.40 -31.44 -2.29
N GLY A 469 -7.67 -31.06 -2.10
CA GLY A 469 -8.81 -31.98 -2.15
C GLY A 469 -9.18 -32.46 -3.55
N HIS A 470 -9.02 -31.62 -4.57
CA HIS A 470 -9.52 -31.91 -5.94
C HIS A 470 -8.41 -32.27 -6.94
N ARG A 471 -7.18 -31.86 -6.67
CA ARG A 471 -6.03 -32.15 -7.53
C ARG A 471 -5.01 -33.09 -6.91
N GLY A 472 -5.19 -33.46 -5.65
CA GLY A 472 -4.25 -34.31 -4.92
C GLY A 472 -2.84 -33.70 -4.79
N LEU A 473 -2.73 -32.36 -4.92
CA LEU A 473 -1.44 -31.70 -4.78
C LEU A 473 -0.98 -31.77 -3.33
N VAL A 474 0.25 -32.22 -3.14
CA VAL A 474 0.89 -32.31 -1.83
C VAL A 474 1.53 -30.96 -1.52
N CYS A 475 1.41 -30.53 -0.27
CA CYS A 475 2.07 -29.33 0.20
C CYS A 475 3.59 -29.50 0.13
N SER A 476 4.27 -28.57 -0.51
CA SER A 476 5.73 -28.54 -0.52
C SER A 476 6.28 -27.84 0.73
N THR A 477 7.53 -28.16 1.09
CA THR A 477 8.27 -27.40 2.11
C THR A 477 8.42 -25.94 1.70
N HIS A 478 8.44 -25.68 0.40
CA HIS A 478 8.50 -24.33 -0.20
C HIS A 478 7.22 -23.53 0.10
N ALA A 479 6.04 -24.14 -0.07
CA ALA A 479 4.77 -23.51 0.29
C ALA A 479 4.72 -23.10 1.77
N MET A 480 5.22 -23.98 2.66
CA MET A 480 5.25 -23.69 4.09
C MET A 480 6.15 -22.53 4.46
N TYR A 481 7.41 -22.51 3.96
CA TYR A 481 8.30 -21.42 4.31
C TYR A 481 7.82 -20.09 3.72
N LYS A 482 7.23 -20.10 2.52
CA LYS A 482 6.61 -18.89 1.95
C LYS A 482 5.43 -18.42 2.81
N ALA A 483 4.53 -19.30 3.22
CA ALA A 483 3.44 -18.93 4.12
C ALA A 483 3.95 -18.33 5.44
N ALA A 484 5.06 -18.86 5.99
CA ALA A 484 5.71 -18.33 7.17
C ALA A 484 6.31 -16.95 6.95
N SER A 485 7.00 -16.73 5.82
CA SER A 485 7.62 -15.46 5.46
C SER A 485 6.61 -14.33 5.28
N TYR A 486 5.39 -14.65 4.87
CA TYR A 486 4.32 -13.67 4.64
C TYR A 486 3.26 -13.62 5.76
N GLY A 487 3.47 -14.37 6.87
CA GLY A 487 2.64 -14.27 8.07
C GLY A 487 1.29 -14.98 7.99
N HIS A 488 1.12 -15.96 7.11
CA HIS A 488 -0.14 -16.66 6.91
C HIS A 488 -0.29 -17.83 7.86
N LEU A 489 -0.53 -17.52 9.14
CA LEU A 489 -0.64 -18.50 10.23
C LEU A 489 -1.74 -19.53 10.00
N ASP A 490 -2.89 -19.14 9.46
CA ASP A 490 -4.02 -20.02 9.16
C ASP A 490 -3.69 -21.06 8.09
N VAL A 491 -2.93 -20.68 7.07
CA VAL A 491 -2.40 -21.60 6.04
C VAL A 491 -1.41 -22.55 6.68
N LEU A 492 -0.47 -22.06 7.49
CA LEU A 492 0.52 -22.89 8.18
C LEU A 492 -0.12 -23.90 9.13
N LYS A 493 -1.08 -23.48 9.96
CA LYS A 493 -1.85 -24.38 10.85
C LYS A 493 -2.53 -25.50 10.06
N TRP A 494 -3.10 -25.17 8.92
CA TRP A 494 -3.76 -26.16 8.07
C TRP A 494 -2.75 -27.13 7.43
N MET A 495 -1.61 -26.62 6.96
CA MET A 495 -0.56 -27.42 6.30
C MET A 495 0.21 -28.29 7.28
N ALA A 496 0.50 -27.82 8.49
CA ALA A 496 1.31 -28.52 9.49
C ALA A 496 0.76 -29.91 9.86
N GLY A 497 -0.57 -30.09 9.84
CA GLY A 497 -1.20 -31.41 10.10
C GLY A 497 -1.27 -32.36 8.88
N ARG A 498 -0.79 -31.93 7.70
CA ARG A 498 -1.00 -32.67 6.44
C ARG A 498 0.26 -32.87 5.59
N CYS A 499 1.34 -32.16 5.89
CA CYS A 499 2.60 -32.26 5.16
C CYS A 499 3.53 -33.24 5.86
N SER A 500 4.02 -34.25 5.12
CA SER A 500 4.87 -35.32 5.65
C SER A 500 6.22 -34.82 6.17
N ASP A 501 6.77 -33.77 5.57
CA ASP A 501 8.13 -33.32 5.87
C ASP A 501 8.21 -32.24 6.96
N GLY A 502 7.06 -31.84 7.50
CA GLY A 502 6.97 -30.84 8.58
C GLY A 502 7.50 -29.43 8.17
N CYS A 503 7.29 -28.47 9.06
CA CYS A 503 7.85 -27.12 8.88
C CYS A 503 9.38 -27.16 8.99
N SER A 504 10.09 -26.54 8.03
CA SER A 504 11.54 -26.47 8.07
C SER A 504 12.02 -25.35 9.02
N SER A 505 13.25 -25.48 9.52
CA SER A 505 13.92 -24.40 10.27
C SER A 505 14.05 -23.11 9.46
N VAL A 506 14.07 -23.21 8.12
CA VAL A 506 14.03 -22.07 7.21
C VAL A 506 12.75 -21.25 7.39
N ALA A 507 11.60 -21.90 7.62
CA ALA A 507 10.33 -21.23 7.88
C ALA A 507 10.40 -20.37 9.16
N MET A 508 11.04 -20.87 10.21
CA MET A 508 11.25 -20.15 11.48
C MET A 508 12.12 -18.92 11.28
N THR A 509 13.26 -19.08 10.61
CA THR A 509 14.19 -17.96 10.30
C THR A 509 13.48 -16.84 9.53
N HIS A 510 12.75 -17.18 8.47
CA HIS A 510 12.02 -16.22 7.69
C HIS A 510 10.89 -15.53 8.47
N ALA A 511 10.16 -16.27 9.31
CA ALA A 511 9.12 -15.67 10.15
C ALA A 511 9.70 -14.62 11.12
N VAL A 512 10.87 -14.89 11.70
CA VAL A 512 11.59 -13.92 12.56
C VAL A 512 12.03 -12.71 11.75
N MET A 513 12.71 -12.91 10.61
CA MET A 513 13.19 -11.82 9.74
C MET A 513 12.04 -10.92 9.26
N CYS A 514 10.89 -11.52 8.96
CA CYS A 514 9.70 -10.81 8.50
C CYS A 514 8.79 -10.31 9.66
N ARG A 515 9.17 -10.55 10.93
CA ARG A 515 8.49 -10.04 12.14
C ARG A 515 7.08 -10.60 12.35
N HIS A 516 6.83 -11.82 11.93
CA HIS A 516 5.56 -12.50 12.13
C HIS A 516 5.58 -13.28 13.45
N PHE A 517 5.38 -12.55 14.56
CA PHE A 517 5.57 -13.10 15.91
C PHE A 517 4.63 -14.28 16.21
N ASP A 518 3.39 -14.21 15.77
CA ASP A 518 2.39 -15.28 15.87
C ASP A 518 2.82 -16.57 15.14
N VAL A 519 3.43 -16.42 13.97
CA VAL A 519 4.00 -17.55 13.21
C VAL A 519 5.23 -18.14 13.94
N VAL A 520 6.10 -17.26 14.48
CA VAL A 520 7.27 -17.67 15.25
C VAL A 520 6.86 -18.52 16.46
N LEU A 521 5.89 -18.06 17.22
CA LEU A 521 5.37 -18.81 18.38
C LEU A 521 4.78 -20.16 17.97
N PHE A 522 3.98 -20.19 16.89
CA PHE A 522 3.42 -21.41 16.36
C PHE A 522 4.51 -22.42 15.97
N LEU A 523 5.55 -21.98 15.27
CA LEU A 523 6.66 -22.83 14.85
C LEU A 523 7.50 -23.30 16.03
N HIS A 524 7.74 -22.45 17.04
CA HIS A 524 8.43 -22.80 18.28
C HIS A 524 7.70 -23.94 19.02
N LEU A 525 6.39 -23.82 19.21
CA LEU A 525 5.56 -24.85 19.84
C LEU A 525 5.58 -26.20 19.09
N HIS A 526 5.87 -26.18 17.80
CA HIS A 526 6.04 -27.39 16.98
C HIS A 526 7.49 -27.86 16.89
N GLY A 527 8.35 -27.46 17.83
CA GLY A 527 9.73 -27.92 18.00
C GLY A 527 10.69 -27.50 16.89
N LYS A 528 10.38 -26.39 16.17
CA LYS A 528 11.24 -25.87 15.11
C LYS A 528 12.30 -24.93 15.69
N ARG A 529 13.55 -25.20 15.33
CA ARG A 529 14.68 -24.36 15.73
C ARG A 529 15.02 -23.32 14.68
N PHE A 530 15.68 -22.31 15.13
CA PHE A 530 16.12 -21.16 14.37
C PHE A 530 17.51 -21.47 13.74
N ILE A 531 17.70 -21.15 12.48
CA ILE A 531 19.00 -21.23 11.83
C ILE A 531 19.31 -19.84 11.27
N ILE A 532 20.27 -19.16 11.85
CA ILE A 532 20.80 -17.90 11.30
C ILE A 532 22.10 -18.21 10.56
N SER A 533 22.24 -17.68 9.35
CA SER A 533 23.54 -17.53 8.73
C SER A 533 24.25 -16.31 9.32
N LEU A 534 25.49 -16.49 9.71
CA LEU A 534 26.43 -15.48 10.21
C LEU A 534 26.29 -14.16 9.42
N ASN A 535 26.19 -13.02 10.12
CA ASN A 535 26.17 -11.64 9.62
C ASN A 535 24.80 -11.02 9.25
N THR A 536 23.70 -11.44 9.85
CA THR A 536 22.43 -10.76 9.63
C THR A 536 22.12 -9.78 10.75
N THR A 537 22.00 -8.49 10.44
CA THR A 537 21.49 -7.49 11.38
C THR A 537 19.97 -7.65 11.49
N LEU A 538 19.49 -7.96 12.67
CA LEU A 538 18.06 -8.17 12.91
C LEU A 538 17.42 -6.91 13.47
N HIS A 539 16.44 -6.37 12.74
CA HIS A 539 15.61 -5.26 13.19
C HIS A 539 14.27 -5.80 13.69
N LEU A 540 14.20 -6.19 14.95
CA LEU A 540 12.99 -6.78 15.54
C LEU A 540 12.27 -5.79 16.45
N PRO A 541 10.92 -5.91 16.60
CA PRO A 541 10.20 -5.23 17.67
C PRO A 541 10.80 -5.61 19.04
N PRO A 542 10.81 -4.70 20.02
CA PRO A 542 11.46 -4.94 21.31
C PRO A 542 11.01 -6.21 22.01
N GLU A 543 9.71 -6.52 21.98
CA GLU A 543 9.11 -7.69 22.60
C GLU A 543 9.58 -8.99 21.89
N MET A 544 9.58 -8.98 20.59
CA MET A 544 10.05 -10.09 19.79
C MET A 544 11.56 -10.30 19.94
N GLN A 545 12.33 -9.22 20.02
CA GLN A 545 13.76 -9.27 20.29
C GLN A 545 14.04 -9.93 21.65
N GLN A 546 13.35 -9.47 22.70
CA GLN A 546 13.47 -10.03 24.06
C GLN A 546 13.08 -11.50 24.06
N TRP A 547 12.01 -11.86 23.39
CA TRP A 547 11.55 -13.25 23.27
C TRP A 547 12.57 -14.14 22.56
N VAL A 548 13.12 -13.68 21.43
CA VAL A 548 14.12 -14.42 20.65
C VAL A 548 15.39 -14.62 21.47
N LEU A 549 15.85 -13.58 22.19
CA LEU A 549 16.99 -13.69 23.10
C LEU A 549 16.75 -14.64 24.28
N ALA A 550 15.53 -14.65 24.82
CA ALA A 550 15.19 -15.53 25.96
C ALA A 550 15.13 -17.03 25.57
N ASN A 551 14.75 -17.33 24.32
CA ASN A 551 14.52 -18.71 23.87
C ASN A 551 15.64 -19.30 22.98
N TYR A 552 16.50 -18.45 22.39
CA TYR A 552 17.49 -18.84 21.39
C TYR A 552 18.83 -18.11 21.57
N ALA A 553 19.23 -17.85 22.82
CA ALA A 553 20.47 -17.12 23.12
C ALA A 553 21.72 -17.77 22.52
N ASP A 554 21.77 -19.12 22.55
CA ASP A 554 22.94 -19.88 22.07
C ASP A 554 23.09 -19.82 20.55
N GLU A 555 21.95 -19.78 19.80
CA GLU A 555 21.93 -19.71 18.35
C GLU A 555 22.23 -18.27 17.83
N LEU A 556 22.23 -17.28 18.70
CA LEU A 556 22.31 -15.86 18.36
C LEU A 556 23.65 -15.21 18.76
N GLN A 557 24.64 -15.97 19.24
CA GLN A 557 25.91 -15.43 19.76
C GLN A 557 26.65 -14.51 18.77
N ASP A 558 26.44 -14.70 17.46
CA ASP A 558 27.06 -13.92 16.39
C ASP A 558 26.13 -12.87 15.73
N CYS A 559 24.92 -12.67 16.26
CA CYS A 559 23.96 -11.74 15.68
C CYS A 559 24.05 -10.35 16.31
N GLN A 560 24.10 -9.31 15.46
CA GLN A 560 24.01 -7.93 15.90
C GLN A 560 22.55 -7.49 15.90
N PHE A 561 22.07 -7.00 17.06
CA PHE A 561 20.79 -6.34 17.17
C PHE A 561 20.99 -4.83 17.14
N GLU A 562 20.42 -4.16 16.14
CA GLU A 562 20.33 -2.71 16.19
C GLU A 562 19.19 -2.29 17.10
N VAL A 563 19.52 -1.56 18.16
CA VAL A 563 18.51 -0.82 18.93
C VAL A 563 18.09 0.36 18.07
N PRO A 564 16.82 0.46 17.68
CA PRO A 564 16.36 1.57 16.85
C PRO A 564 16.60 2.88 17.58
N LYS A 565 17.36 3.78 16.95
CA LYS A 565 17.64 5.14 17.46
C LYS A 565 16.39 6.04 17.46
N VAL A 566 15.33 5.60 16.80
CA VAL A 566 14.03 6.30 16.67
C VAL A 566 12.93 5.27 16.85
N PRO A 567 11.82 5.58 17.57
CA PRO A 567 10.67 4.69 17.66
C PRO A 567 10.21 4.32 16.26
N TRP A 568 9.96 3.03 16.04
CA TRP A 568 9.63 2.45 14.75
C TRP A 568 8.45 3.17 14.11
N ARG A 569 8.68 3.85 13.01
CA ARG A 569 7.61 4.08 12.04
C ARG A 569 7.36 2.73 11.37
N LEU A 570 6.31 2.05 11.78
CA LEU A 570 5.74 1.01 10.92
C LEU A 570 5.52 1.67 9.55
N PRO A 571 5.98 1.08 8.44
CA PRO A 571 5.47 1.50 7.15
C PRO A 571 3.95 1.39 7.30
N VAL A 572 3.27 2.52 7.15
CA VAL A 572 1.81 2.58 7.09
C VAL A 572 1.46 1.61 5.98
N SER A 573 1.01 0.40 6.34
CA SER A 573 0.46 -0.50 5.36
C SER A 573 -0.76 0.23 4.81
N HIS A 574 -0.64 0.73 3.59
CA HIS A 574 -1.76 1.26 2.81
C HIS A 574 -2.75 0.12 2.50
N ARG A 575 -3.33 -0.46 3.55
CA ARG A 575 -4.53 -1.28 3.45
C ARG A 575 -5.70 -0.44 3.92
N GLY A 576 -6.16 0.35 3.02
CA GLY A 576 -7.37 1.13 3.20
C GLY A 576 -7.31 2.41 2.39
N PHE A 577 -8.03 2.37 1.27
CA PHE A 577 -8.53 3.48 0.46
C PHE A 577 -7.79 3.84 -0.83
N ARG A 578 -8.63 3.64 -1.81
CA ARG A 578 -8.62 3.98 -3.23
C ARG A 578 -7.78 3.04 -4.09
N ARG A 579 -8.50 2.35 -4.97
CA ARG A 579 -8.00 2.05 -6.31
C ARG A 579 -7.37 3.32 -6.86
N VAL A 580 -6.09 3.50 -6.58
CA VAL A 580 -5.21 4.18 -7.48
C VAL A 580 -4.95 3.10 -8.52
N GLU A 581 -5.32 3.34 -9.75
CA GLU A 581 -4.89 2.57 -10.89
C GLU A 581 -3.39 2.33 -10.71
N GLN A 582 -3.04 1.07 -10.48
CA GLN A 582 -1.63 0.70 -10.43
C GLN A 582 -1.08 0.95 -11.83
N PRO A 583 0.06 1.63 -11.96
CA PRO A 583 0.76 1.65 -13.23
C PRO A 583 1.04 0.21 -13.63
N PRO A 584 1.02 -0.12 -14.92
CA PRO A 584 1.25 -1.47 -15.40
C PRO A 584 2.56 -1.99 -14.82
N VAL A 585 2.49 -3.14 -14.17
CA VAL A 585 3.68 -3.84 -13.67
C VAL A 585 4.47 -4.25 -14.89
N ASP A 586 5.61 -3.61 -15.12
CA ASP A 586 6.61 -4.09 -16.08
C ASP A 586 7.09 -5.47 -15.63
N ILE A 587 6.51 -6.50 -16.22
CA ILE A 587 6.97 -7.87 -16.06
C ILE A 587 8.16 -8.08 -17.02
N ASN A 588 9.31 -7.50 -16.69
CA ASN A 588 10.57 -7.91 -17.29
C ASN A 588 11.03 -9.22 -16.65
N TYR A 589 10.66 -10.32 -17.27
CA TYR A 589 11.31 -11.61 -17.04
C TYR A 589 12.68 -11.61 -17.72
N ASN A 590 13.71 -11.19 -17.00
CA ASN A 590 15.07 -11.64 -17.29
C ASN A 590 15.32 -12.92 -16.48
N PHE A 591 15.06 -14.06 -17.10
CA PHE A 591 15.66 -15.32 -16.69
C PHE A 591 17.07 -15.36 -17.28
N THR A 592 18.09 -15.20 -16.42
CA THR A 592 19.38 -15.80 -16.62
C THR A 592 19.67 -16.70 -15.42
N TRP A 593 19.76 -17.99 -15.71
CA TRP A 593 20.26 -19.21 -15.02
C TRP A 593 20.50 -19.16 -13.52
#